data_3e2322aab336097592ae3d3b713046de
#
_entry.id   3e2322aab336097592ae3d3b713046de
#
_cell.length_a   1.000
_cell.length_b   1.000
_cell.length_c   1.000
_cell.angle_alpha   90.00
_cell.angle_beta   90.00
_cell.angle_gamma   90.00
#
_symmetry.space_group_name_H-M   'P 1'
#
loop_
_entity.id
_entity.type
_entity.pdbx_description
1 polymer ?
#
loop_
_entity_poly.entity_id
_entity_poly.type
_entity_poly.pdbx_seq_one_letter_code
_entity_poly.pdbx_strand_id
1 'polypeptide(L)'
;MAKKQRSRGTGTLYKRSPKGPWIASWYNHKGDRLERSTRTTDRAAAERILSKHVADAALRREGVIDATRDRFAVEGRRPLADVVAEYMAHARHAGLAPKHLEEKDRHLTAVVAGCGTEMFGALDADGLVRHLEAMKTSGKAPRTINMARQTAVAFMNWCVKTVRAASNPLRVTPKQDESRGRRRVRRPLTDDEVARLLAVARDRGRDAWYLAAALAGLRKGDLRQLTWADVNFADNTLTIRHGKAKRVDVVPMHSQLADALLRRRAERPGVPTARVWSDTVTDATRLRDFLRAGIARLEPVLDADGKPVLVGKGRHRRTKTRIAVEDAEGRIVDLHALRTTLGTQLARAGVTPQVAQRIMRHSDYRTTLRHYTVLGLADTAKAVAQLPGVGPVGNGAIAATGTTGSAPSDHQQYPRQFSRQIAREPAREDTTRRNELGLDAEAGTRVSPRKNRAVRDSAQPGASERASGAEEIRTPNFQLAKLALYQLSYRPDAPHSASPRGWSPPAQTLG
;
A
#
# COMPACT_ATOMS: atom_id res chain seq x y z
N MET A 1 48.88 26.71 57.68
CA MET A 1 48.80 26.51 56.23
C MET A 1 47.35 26.68 55.76
N ALA A 2 47.01 27.75 55.05
CA ALA A 2 45.67 28.04 54.57
C ALA A 2 45.23 27.00 53.53
N LYS A 3 44.08 26.35 53.79
CA LYS A 3 43.45 25.46 52.81
C LYS A 3 43.10 26.25 51.56
N LYS A 4 43.82 25.99 50.46
CA LYS A 4 43.59 26.57 49.14
C LYS A 4 42.13 26.28 48.74
N GLN A 5 41.28 27.29 48.76
CA GLN A 5 39.87 27.18 48.37
C GLN A 5 39.80 26.78 46.91
N ARG A 6 39.34 25.56 46.63
CA ARG A 6 39.21 25.05 45.24
C ARG A 6 38.09 25.80 44.52
N SER A 7 38.38 26.31 43.35
CA SER A 7 37.36 26.99 42.53
C SER A 7 36.20 26.05 42.23
N ARG A 8 34.97 26.54 42.42
CA ARG A 8 33.76 25.81 42.03
C ARG A 8 33.82 25.51 40.51
N GLY A 9 33.86 24.21 40.16
CA GLY A 9 33.88 23.76 38.74
C GLY A 9 35.03 22.81 38.35
N THR A 10 36.10 22.77 39.09
CA THR A 10 37.18 21.80 38.85
C THR A 10 36.89 20.50 39.53
N GLY A 11 36.37 19.49 38.96
CA GLY A 11 36.11 18.18 39.58
C GLY A 11 37.23 17.64 40.48
N THR A 12 37.06 16.48 41.09
CA THR A 12 38.04 15.85 41.98
C THR A 12 38.36 14.46 41.57
N LEU A 13 39.64 14.05 41.79
CA LEU A 13 40.09 12.68 41.66
C LEU A 13 40.35 12.08 43.04
N TYR A 14 39.89 10.86 43.25
CA TYR A 14 40.17 10.09 44.45
C TYR A 14 40.26 8.59 44.13
N LYS A 15 40.89 7.83 45.05
CA LYS A 15 40.94 6.38 44.95
C LYS A 15 40.12 5.77 46.05
N ARG A 16 39.36 4.70 45.76
CA ARG A 16 38.65 3.90 46.76
C ARG A 16 39.59 2.89 47.46
N SER A 17 40.65 2.47 46.77
CA SER A 17 41.72 1.61 47.30
C SER A 17 43.09 2.08 46.75
N PRO A 18 44.18 1.91 47.52
CA PRO A 18 45.50 2.38 47.13
C PRO A 18 45.99 1.90 45.75
N LYS A 19 45.71 0.65 45.41
CA LYS A 19 46.08 0.01 44.15
C LYS A 19 45.00 0.11 43.07
N GLY A 20 43.80 0.66 43.38
CA GLY A 20 42.68 0.72 42.49
C GLY A 20 42.77 1.87 41.47
N PRO A 21 41.87 1.88 40.47
CA PRO A 21 41.80 2.97 39.51
C PRO A 21 41.31 4.26 40.16
N TRP A 22 41.71 5.39 39.58
CA TRP A 22 41.20 6.69 39.96
C TRP A 22 39.72 6.83 39.69
N ILE A 23 38.99 7.50 40.58
CA ILE A 23 37.58 7.89 40.42
C ILE A 23 37.55 9.39 40.15
N ALA A 24 36.95 9.76 39.02
CA ALA A 24 36.67 11.14 38.67
C ALA A 24 35.29 11.53 39.21
N SER A 25 35.22 12.68 39.92
CA SER A 25 33.98 13.27 40.42
C SER A 25 33.87 14.68 39.90
N TRP A 26 32.76 15.02 39.24
CA TRP A 26 32.51 16.35 38.68
C TRP A 26 31.02 16.68 38.73
N TYR A 27 30.66 17.91 38.44
CA TYR A 27 29.28 18.33 38.29
C TYR A 27 28.89 18.36 36.81
N ASN A 28 27.74 17.76 36.46
CA ASN A 28 27.20 17.82 35.11
C ASN A 28 26.63 19.22 34.78
N HIS A 29 26.14 19.42 33.58
CA HIS A 29 25.52 20.67 33.13
C HIS A 29 24.23 21.05 33.88
N LYS A 30 23.57 20.06 34.54
CA LYS A 30 22.36 20.24 35.35
C LYS A 30 22.68 20.57 36.81
N GLY A 31 23.93 20.48 37.21
CA GLY A 31 24.36 20.70 38.59
C GLY A 31 24.42 19.44 39.45
N ASP A 32 24.16 18.22 38.87
CA ASP A 32 24.26 16.98 39.58
C ASP A 32 25.69 16.52 39.69
N ARG A 33 26.09 15.99 40.87
CA ARG A 33 27.40 15.40 41.07
C ARG A 33 27.45 14.00 40.47
N LEU A 34 28.40 13.76 39.55
CA LEU A 34 28.66 12.47 38.95
C LEU A 34 30.00 11.91 39.38
N GLU A 35 30.10 10.60 39.56
CA GLU A 35 31.30 9.86 39.85
C GLU A 35 31.49 8.72 38.88
N ARG A 36 32.71 8.61 38.32
CA ARG A 36 33.03 7.56 37.36
C ARG A 36 34.45 7.07 37.52
N SER A 37 34.66 5.76 37.46
CA SER A 37 36.01 5.20 37.38
C SER A 37 36.67 5.60 36.07
N THR A 38 37.89 6.09 36.14
CA THR A 38 38.71 6.41 34.96
C THR A 38 39.33 5.16 34.33
N ARG A 39 39.18 4.00 34.98
CA ARG A 39 39.78 2.73 34.57
C ARG A 39 41.30 2.75 34.42
N THR A 40 41.96 3.76 34.96
CA THR A 40 43.41 3.89 34.96
C THR A 40 43.97 4.11 36.36
N THR A 41 45.13 3.59 36.66
CA THR A 41 45.90 3.83 37.89
C THR A 41 46.87 4.99 37.73
N ASP A 42 47.12 5.43 36.49
CA ASP A 42 47.93 6.60 36.20
C ASP A 42 47.16 7.88 36.49
N ARG A 43 47.75 8.76 37.33
CA ARG A 43 47.15 10.00 37.78
C ARG A 43 47.05 11.00 36.63
N ALA A 44 48.04 11.11 35.76
CA ALA A 44 48.07 12.09 34.69
C ALA A 44 46.98 11.77 33.63
N ALA A 45 46.80 10.50 33.34
CA ALA A 45 45.73 10.02 32.45
C ALA A 45 44.35 10.29 33.10
N ALA A 46 44.19 10.04 34.40
CA ALA A 46 42.94 10.31 35.13
C ALA A 46 42.61 11.81 35.17
N GLU A 47 43.61 12.70 35.35
CA GLU A 47 43.42 14.15 35.30
C GLU A 47 42.96 14.63 33.91
N ARG A 48 43.50 14.09 32.82
CA ARG A 48 43.03 14.37 31.45
C ARG A 48 41.59 13.94 31.25
N ILE A 49 41.21 12.75 31.73
CA ILE A 49 39.83 12.25 31.66
C ILE A 49 38.88 13.19 32.48
N LEU A 50 39.26 13.58 33.68
CA LEU A 50 38.47 14.51 34.51
C LEU A 50 38.32 15.87 33.82
N SER A 51 39.40 16.45 33.31
CA SER A 51 39.41 17.74 32.60
C SER A 51 38.45 17.70 31.39
N LYS A 52 38.46 16.59 30.65
CA LYS A 52 37.52 16.42 29.57
C LYS A 52 36.08 16.41 30.03
N HIS A 53 35.75 15.69 31.10
CA HIS A 53 34.39 15.68 31.65
C HIS A 53 33.91 17.06 32.13
N VAL A 54 34.79 17.81 32.76
CA VAL A 54 34.52 19.19 33.23
C VAL A 54 34.31 20.13 32.05
N ALA A 55 35.18 20.06 31.02
CA ALA A 55 35.05 20.85 29.81
C ALA A 55 33.75 20.53 29.05
N ASP A 56 33.43 19.23 28.89
CA ASP A 56 32.19 18.78 28.27
C ASP A 56 30.96 19.30 29.04
N ALA A 57 31.01 19.32 30.38
CA ALA A 57 29.89 19.82 31.19
C ALA A 57 29.73 21.37 31.06
N ALA A 58 30.84 22.11 30.96
CA ALA A 58 30.82 23.54 30.68
C ALA A 58 30.25 23.82 29.28
N LEU A 59 30.74 23.17 28.25
CA LEU A 59 30.24 23.31 26.86
C LEU A 59 28.75 22.98 26.71
N ARG A 60 28.24 22.00 27.47
CA ARG A 60 26.81 21.71 27.53
C ARG A 60 25.99 22.80 28.24
N ARG A 61 26.56 23.44 29.27
CA ARG A 61 25.90 24.53 29.99
C ARG A 61 25.72 25.74 29.07
N GLU A 62 26.75 26.02 28.28
CA GLU A 62 26.76 27.12 27.30
C GLU A 62 26.04 26.79 26.00
N GLY A 63 25.44 25.57 25.85
CA GLY A 63 24.70 25.16 24.67
C GLY A 63 25.56 24.84 23.45
N VAL A 64 26.92 24.83 23.59
CA VAL A 64 27.84 24.46 22.48
C VAL A 64 27.74 22.96 22.16
N ILE A 65 27.53 22.14 23.19
CA ILE A 65 27.25 20.69 22.99
C ILE A 65 25.75 20.48 23.23
N ASP A 66 25.04 20.05 22.18
CA ASP A 66 23.63 19.74 22.26
C ASP A 66 23.39 18.48 23.15
N ALA A 67 22.59 18.67 24.22
CA ALA A 67 22.20 17.60 25.13
C ALA A 67 21.41 16.45 24.43
N THR A 68 20.82 16.74 23.27
CA THR A 68 20.14 15.73 22.44
C THR A 68 21.10 14.67 21.89
N ARG A 69 22.35 15.05 21.61
CA ARG A 69 23.38 14.08 21.14
C ARG A 69 23.72 13.04 22.21
N ASP A 70 23.75 13.44 23.47
CA ASP A 70 23.98 12.50 24.58
C ASP A 70 22.81 11.51 24.69
N ARG A 71 21.60 11.99 24.51
CA ARG A 71 20.42 11.13 24.48
C ARG A 71 20.49 10.09 23.36
N PHE A 72 20.88 10.51 22.14
CA PHE A 72 21.06 9.55 21.02
C PHE A 72 22.15 8.52 21.31
N ALA A 73 23.24 8.92 21.96
CA ALA A 73 24.30 7.99 22.35
C ALA A 73 23.85 6.98 23.41
N VAL A 74 22.99 7.39 24.35
CA VAL A 74 22.36 6.50 25.36
C VAL A 74 21.37 5.55 24.69
N GLU A 75 20.45 6.10 23.90
CA GLU A 75 19.44 5.31 23.17
C GLU A 75 20.12 4.29 22.23
N GLY A 76 21.20 4.69 21.54
CA GLY A 76 21.93 3.79 20.62
C GLY A 76 22.54 2.57 21.29
N ARG A 77 22.78 2.60 22.61
CA ARG A 77 23.30 1.48 23.39
C ARG A 77 22.21 0.56 23.97
N ARG A 78 20.96 0.87 23.72
CA ARG A 78 19.86 0.02 24.17
C ARG A 78 19.74 -1.21 23.26
N PRO A 79 19.28 -2.36 23.82
CA PRO A 79 18.94 -3.50 22.99
C PRO A 79 17.88 -3.11 21.95
N LEU A 80 18.11 -3.49 20.69
CA LEU A 80 17.17 -3.19 19.59
C LEU A 80 15.80 -3.80 19.86
N ALA A 81 15.75 -5.00 20.46
CA ALA A 81 14.51 -5.67 20.81
C ALA A 81 13.62 -4.86 21.77
N ASP A 82 14.23 -4.17 22.75
CA ASP A 82 13.50 -3.33 23.72
C ASP A 82 12.84 -2.14 23.02
N VAL A 83 13.57 -1.48 22.12
CA VAL A 83 13.06 -0.34 21.36
C VAL A 83 11.93 -0.77 20.40
N VAL A 84 12.05 -1.97 19.81
CA VAL A 84 10.98 -2.56 18.99
C VAL A 84 9.75 -2.87 19.85
N ALA A 85 9.92 -3.42 21.06
CA ALA A 85 8.81 -3.70 21.98
C ALA A 85 8.05 -2.41 22.37
N GLU A 86 8.75 -1.30 22.62
CA GLU A 86 8.14 0.00 22.88
C GLU A 86 7.36 0.53 21.66
N TYR A 87 7.90 0.38 20.44
CA TYR A 87 7.18 0.74 19.22
C TYR A 87 5.90 -0.08 19.05
N MET A 88 5.95 -1.38 19.34
CA MET A 88 4.78 -2.24 19.25
C MET A 88 3.74 -1.91 20.32
N ALA A 89 4.17 -1.51 21.54
CA ALA A 89 3.28 -1.00 22.58
C ALA A 89 2.61 0.31 22.15
N HIS A 90 3.37 1.24 21.56
CA HIS A 90 2.83 2.47 20.99
C HIS A 90 1.83 2.19 19.86
N ALA A 91 2.13 1.25 18.97
CA ALA A 91 1.23 0.87 17.87
C ALA A 91 -0.09 0.26 18.38
N ARG A 92 -0.06 -0.52 19.48
CA ARG A 92 -1.26 -1.04 20.17
C ARG A 92 -2.08 0.10 20.77
N HIS A 93 -1.43 1.02 21.48
CA HIS A 93 -2.09 2.19 22.08
C HIS A 93 -2.74 3.08 21.00
N ALA A 94 -2.12 3.21 19.83
CA ALA A 94 -2.67 3.93 18.69
C ALA A 94 -3.88 3.22 18.02
N GLY A 95 -4.34 2.10 18.56
CA GLY A 95 -5.54 1.40 18.09
C GLY A 95 -5.38 0.69 16.74
N LEU A 96 -4.17 0.26 16.37
CA LEU A 96 -3.97 -0.53 15.16
C LEU A 96 -4.69 -1.89 15.29
N ALA A 97 -5.28 -2.33 14.16
CA ALA A 97 -5.99 -3.62 14.12
C ALA A 97 -5.05 -4.80 14.48
N PRO A 98 -5.51 -5.80 15.24
CA PRO A 98 -4.67 -6.91 15.73
C PRO A 98 -3.85 -7.58 14.62
N LYS A 99 -4.48 -7.90 13.50
CA LYS A 99 -3.79 -8.50 12.35
C LYS A 99 -2.66 -7.63 11.80
N HIS A 100 -2.82 -6.31 11.80
CA HIS A 100 -1.77 -5.39 11.34
C HIS A 100 -0.62 -5.30 12.34
N LEU A 101 -0.90 -5.44 13.65
CA LEU A 101 0.12 -5.56 14.68
C LEU A 101 0.93 -6.85 14.52
N GLU A 102 0.26 -7.99 14.32
CA GLU A 102 0.93 -9.29 14.06
C GLU A 102 1.83 -9.22 12.81
N GLU A 103 1.36 -8.62 11.72
CA GLU A 103 2.17 -8.44 10.50
C GLU A 103 3.39 -7.55 10.75
N LYS A 104 3.22 -6.44 11.49
CA LYS A 104 4.33 -5.55 11.86
C LYS A 104 5.35 -6.24 12.75
N ASP A 105 4.88 -6.93 13.77
CA ASP A 105 5.73 -7.67 14.70
C ASP A 105 6.56 -8.72 13.97
N ARG A 106 5.93 -9.54 13.16
CA ARG A 106 6.61 -10.55 12.33
C ARG A 106 7.67 -9.94 11.42
N HIS A 107 7.37 -8.81 10.77
CA HIS A 107 8.35 -8.15 9.90
C HIS A 107 9.50 -7.54 10.69
N LEU A 108 9.24 -6.91 11.84
CA LEU A 108 10.30 -6.33 12.67
C LEU A 108 11.19 -7.40 13.29
N THR A 109 10.59 -8.47 13.81
CA THR A 109 11.36 -9.62 14.34
C THR A 109 12.27 -10.20 13.26
N ALA A 110 11.77 -10.38 12.04
CA ALA A 110 12.58 -10.88 10.93
C ALA A 110 13.69 -9.88 10.52
N VAL A 111 13.42 -8.57 10.54
CA VAL A 111 14.42 -7.54 10.25
C VAL A 111 15.50 -7.51 11.33
N VAL A 112 15.14 -7.55 12.62
CA VAL A 112 16.09 -7.58 13.74
C VAL A 112 17.04 -8.78 13.60
N ALA A 113 16.45 -9.98 13.39
CA ALA A 113 17.24 -11.19 13.21
C ALA A 113 18.11 -11.13 11.94
N GLY A 114 17.59 -10.62 10.83
CA GLY A 114 18.27 -10.58 9.54
C GLY A 114 19.36 -9.50 9.42
N CYS A 115 19.23 -8.40 10.19
CA CYS A 115 20.27 -7.37 10.25
C CYS A 115 21.46 -7.79 11.13
N GLY A 116 21.30 -8.79 12.01
CA GLY A 116 22.36 -9.30 12.87
C GLY A 116 22.89 -8.29 13.88
N THR A 117 22.07 -7.32 14.29
CA THR A 117 22.46 -6.29 15.26
C THR A 117 21.66 -6.42 16.56
N GLU A 118 22.37 -6.38 17.68
CA GLU A 118 21.75 -6.43 19.00
C GLU A 118 21.42 -5.02 19.55
N MET A 119 22.20 -4.03 19.16
CA MET A 119 22.08 -2.66 19.66
C MET A 119 21.33 -1.76 18.68
N PHE A 120 20.48 -0.89 19.21
CA PHE A 120 19.68 0.03 18.40
C PHE A 120 20.53 0.94 17.51
N GLY A 121 21.63 1.47 18.02
CA GLY A 121 22.53 2.35 17.26
C GLY A 121 23.33 1.68 16.14
N ALA A 122 23.35 0.33 16.09
CA ALA A 122 24.01 -0.44 15.05
C ALA A 122 23.07 -0.80 13.87
N LEU A 123 21.79 -0.42 13.96
CA LEU A 123 20.82 -0.65 12.88
C LEU A 123 21.06 0.36 11.76
N ASP A 124 21.57 -0.12 10.64
CA ASP A 124 21.95 0.69 9.49
C ASP A 124 21.25 0.26 8.18
N ALA A 125 21.50 1.00 7.11
CA ALA A 125 20.94 0.73 5.79
C ALA A 125 21.52 -0.56 5.19
N ASP A 126 22.80 -0.84 5.41
CA ASP A 126 23.49 -1.98 4.80
C ASP A 126 22.99 -3.30 5.40
N GLY A 127 22.76 -3.35 6.71
CA GLY A 127 22.14 -4.50 7.37
C GLY A 127 20.74 -4.78 6.82
N LEU A 128 19.92 -3.72 6.65
CA LEU A 128 18.60 -3.87 6.04
C LEU A 128 18.69 -4.35 4.59
N VAL A 129 19.60 -3.81 3.78
CA VAL A 129 19.79 -4.24 2.38
C VAL A 129 20.17 -5.72 2.32
N ARG A 130 21.14 -6.17 3.14
CA ARG A 130 21.51 -7.60 3.23
C ARG A 130 20.31 -8.49 3.56
N HIS A 131 19.49 -8.09 4.54
CA HIS A 131 18.29 -8.82 4.90
C HIS A 131 17.28 -8.90 3.73
N LEU A 132 17.02 -7.78 3.03
CA LEU A 132 16.10 -7.73 1.90
C LEU A 132 16.60 -8.54 0.70
N GLU A 133 17.92 -8.57 0.43
CA GLU A 133 18.50 -9.42 -0.61
C GLU A 133 18.42 -10.91 -0.23
N ALA A 134 18.60 -11.28 1.03
CA ALA A 134 18.38 -12.66 1.50
C ALA A 134 16.90 -13.07 1.32
N MET A 135 15.95 -12.16 1.56
CA MET A 135 14.55 -12.40 1.25
C MET A 135 14.31 -12.63 -0.24
N LYS A 136 14.98 -11.88 -1.10
CA LYS A 136 14.88 -12.01 -2.56
C LYS A 136 15.47 -13.34 -3.03
N THR A 137 16.64 -13.72 -2.55
CA THR A 137 17.29 -15.01 -2.83
C THR A 137 16.42 -16.19 -2.36
N SER A 138 15.76 -16.08 -1.18
CA SER A 138 14.78 -17.07 -0.72
C SER A 138 13.47 -17.06 -1.51
N GLY A 139 13.41 -16.29 -2.59
CA GLY A 139 12.29 -16.27 -3.50
C GLY A 139 11.04 -15.52 -2.96
N LYS A 140 11.14 -14.57 -2.03
CA LYS A 140 10.00 -13.75 -1.61
C LYS A 140 9.57 -12.81 -2.72
N ALA A 141 8.27 -12.53 -2.79
CA ALA A 141 7.74 -11.58 -3.78
C ALA A 141 8.19 -10.14 -3.49
N PRO A 142 8.41 -9.28 -4.51
CA PRO A 142 8.82 -7.90 -4.34
C PRO A 142 7.94 -7.10 -3.35
N ARG A 143 6.63 -7.31 -3.40
CA ARG A 143 5.69 -6.70 -2.45
C ARG A 143 5.97 -7.09 -1.00
N THR A 144 6.31 -8.35 -0.73
CA THR A 144 6.63 -8.82 0.63
C THR A 144 7.93 -8.18 1.13
N ILE A 145 8.93 -8.08 0.26
CA ILE A 145 10.21 -7.41 0.53
C ILE A 145 9.96 -5.93 0.83
N ASN A 146 9.16 -5.24 0.01
CA ASN A 146 8.80 -3.84 0.23
C ASN A 146 8.01 -3.63 1.52
N MET A 147 7.18 -4.57 1.95
CA MET A 147 6.47 -4.49 3.23
C MET A 147 7.43 -4.59 4.42
N ALA A 148 8.41 -5.50 4.38
CA ALA A 148 9.46 -5.59 5.41
C ALA A 148 10.24 -4.29 5.49
N ARG A 149 10.74 -3.78 4.35
CA ARG A 149 11.39 -2.48 4.25
C ARG A 149 10.53 -1.35 4.83
N GLN A 150 9.28 -1.24 4.40
CA GLN A 150 8.36 -0.17 4.86
C GLN A 150 8.14 -0.22 6.37
N THR A 151 8.07 -1.42 6.93
CA THR A 151 7.88 -1.60 8.38
C THR A 151 9.12 -1.14 9.14
N ALA A 152 10.33 -1.49 8.69
CA ALA A 152 11.60 -1.04 9.26
C ALA A 152 11.75 0.49 9.17
N VAL A 153 11.47 1.08 8.00
CA VAL A 153 11.51 2.53 7.81
C VAL A 153 10.49 3.26 8.71
N ALA A 154 9.28 2.69 8.87
CA ALA A 154 8.27 3.27 9.75
C ALA A 154 8.66 3.20 11.23
N PHE A 155 9.28 2.13 11.68
CA PHE A 155 9.86 1.99 13.02
C PHE A 155 10.92 3.08 13.27
N MET A 156 11.90 3.23 12.38
CA MET A 156 12.93 4.25 12.52
C MET A 156 12.37 5.69 12.44
N ASN A 157 11.35 5.94 11.61
CA ASN A 157 10.66 7.25 11.61
C ASN A 157 10.00 7.54 12.97
N TRP A 158 9.44 6.53 13.63
CA TRP A 158 8.92 6.69 14.98
C TRP A 158 10.04 6.98 15.99
N CYS A 159 11.19 6.29 15.88
CA CYS A 159 12.35 6.56 16.73
C CYS A 159 12.84 8.02 16.59
N VAL A 160 12.86 8.57 15.36
CA VAL A 160 13.19 9.96 15.11
C VAL A 160 12.14 10.91 15.75
N LYS A 161 10.85 10.65 15.53
CA LYS A 161 9.77 11.45 16.12
C LYS A 161 9.80 11.48 17.65
N THR A 162 10.25 10.41 18.28
CA THR A 162 10.33 10.27 19.74
C THR A 162 11.72 10.60 20.30
N VAL A 163 12.58 11.24 19.49
CA VAL A 163 13.92 11.72 19.86
C VAL A 163 14.81 10.58 20.41
N ARG A 164 14.70 9.37 19.82
CA ARG A 164 15.60 8.23 20.07
C ARG A 164 16.73 8.16 19.05
N ALA A 165 16.53 8.71 17.88
CA ALA A 165 17.54 8.82 16.81
C ALA A 165 17.48 10.20 16.17
N ALA A 166 18.61 10.72 15.71
CA ALA A 166 18.70 12.02 15.03
C ALA A 166 18.10 11.99 13.63
N SER A 167 18.29 10.89 12.90
CA SER A 167 17.82 10.68 11.53
C SER A 167 17.45 9.23 11.30
N ASN A 168 16.80 8.95 10.18
CA ASN A 168 16.45 7.61 9.77
C ASN A 168 17.40 7.12 8.66
N PRO A 169 18.41 6.29 8.98
CA PRO A 169 19.35 5.78 8.00
C PRO A 169 18.72 4.80 7.00
N LEU A 170 17.57 4.18 7.36
CA LEU A 170 16.91 3.18 6.51
C LEU A 170 16.15 3.78 5.33
N ARG A 171 15.98 5.10 5.26
CA ARG A 171 15.21 5.76 4.17
C ARG A 171 15.86 5.59 2.81
N VAL A 172 17.20 5.53 2.76
CA VAL A 172 17.98 5.39 1.52
C VAL A 172 17.84 4.00 0.87
N THR A 173 17.38 3.00 1.63
CA THR A 173 17.20 1.65 1.10
C THR A 173 16.24 1.64 -0.09
N PRO A 174 16.61 1.07 -1.27
CA PRO A 174 15.78 1.08 -2.45
C PRO A 174 14.52 0.22 -2.32
N LYS A 175 13.47 0.56 -3.05
CA LYS A 175 12.27 -0.28 -3.21
C LYS A 175 12.46 -1.23 -4.37
N GLN A 176 11.94 -2.45 -4.23
CA GLN A 176 11.83 -3.40 -5.33
C GLN A 176 10.68 -3.00 -6.27
N ASP A 177 10.85 -3.21 -7.57
CA ASP A 177 9.78 -3.01 -8.55
C ASP A 177 8.72 -4.12 -8.40
N GLU A 178 7.52 -3.74 -7.98
CA GLU A 178 6.40 -4.67 -7.79
C GLU A 178 5.71 -5.05 -9.11
N SER A 179 5.98 -4.33 -10.21
CA SER A 179 5.32 -4.59 -11.50
C SER A 179 5.84 -5.87 -12.15
N ARG A 180 7.14 -6.14 -12.01
CA ARG A 180 7.85 -7.28 -12.63
C ARG A 180 7.72 -8.61 -11.89
N GLY A 181 7.10 -8.63 -10.70
CA GLY A 181 7.07 -9.82 -9.86
C GLY A 181 5.71 -10.18 -9.29
N ARG A 182 4.64 -9.85 -9.97
CA ARG A 182 3.29 -10.20 -9.52
C ARG A 182 3.05 -11.70 -9.67
N ARG A 183 3.14 -12.43 -8.55
CA ARG A 183 2.86 -13.88 -8.51
C ARG A 183 1.37 -14.23 -8.51
N ARG A 184 0.49 -13.27 -8.23
CA ARG A 184 -0.95 -13.46 -8.13
C ARG A 184 -1.66 -12.45 -9.02
N VAL A 185 -1.83 -12.78 -10.28
CA VAL A 185 -2.70 -12.06 -11.20
C VAL A 185 -4.07 -12.73 -11.16
N ARG A 186 -5.11 -11.97 -10.82
CA ARG A 186 -6.48 -12.50 -10.81
C ARG A 186 -7.12 -12.29 -12.16
N ARG A 187 -7.85 -13.31 -12.65
CA ARG A 187 -8.76 -13.15 -13.76
C ARG A 187 -10.21 -13.05 -13.29
N PRO A 188 -11.10 -12.39 -14.04
CA PRO A 188 -12.54 -12.52 -13.84
C PRO A 188 -12.97 -13.97 -14.16
N LEU A 189 -14.08 -14.39 -13.58
CA LEU A 189 -14.78 -15.60 -13.97
C LEU A 189 -15.60 -15.31 -15.24
N THR A 190 -15.79 -16.31 -16.07
CA THR A 190 -16.76 -16.27 -17.17
C THR A 190 -18.18 -16.39 -16.61
N ASP A 191 -19.18 -15.98 -17.40
CA ASP A 191 -20.57 -16.08 -16.97
C ASP A 191 -20.99 -17.53 -16.74
N ASP A 192 -20.48 -18.47 -17.58
CA ASP A 192 -20.67 -19.91 -17.43
C ASP A 192 -20.00 -20.45 -16.15
N GLU A 193 -18.78 -20.02 -15.82
CA GLU A 193 -18.13 -20.39 -14.54
C GLU A 193 -18.92 -19.89 -13.33
N VAL A 194 -19.46 -18.69 -13.39
CA VAL A 194 -20.33 -18.14 -12.33
C VAL A 194 -21.61 -18.97 -12.21
N ALA A 195 -22.24 -19.31 -13.33
CA ALA A 195 -23.45 -20.13 -13.34
C ALA A 195 -23.23 -21.52 -12.72
N ARG A 196 -22.15 -22.22 -13.11
CA ARG A 196 -21.77 -23.52 -12.53
C ARG A 196 -21.46 -23.42 -11.04
N LEU A 197 -20.75 -22.37 -10.62
CA LEU A 197 -20.46 -22.14 -9.20
C LEU A 197 -21.71 -21.94 -8.39
N LEU A 198 -22.66 -21.15 -8.89
CA LEU A 198 -23.93 -20.87 -8.21
C LEU A 198 -24.80 -22.12 -8.13
N ALA A 199 -24.84 -22.97 -9.16
CA ALA A 199 -25.54 -24.24 -9.13
C ALA A 199 -24.97 -25.16 -8.01
N VAL A 200 -23.64 -25.38 -8.01
CA VAL A 200 -22.98 -26.16 -6.94
C VAL A 200 -23.20 -25.56 -5.55
N ALA A 201 -23.24 -24.25 -5.44
CA ALA A 201 -23.40 -23.55 -4.18
C ALA A 201 -24.85 -23.60 -3.67
N ARG A 202 -25.85 -23.58 -4.55
CA ARG A 202 -27.27 -23.65 -4.23
C ARG A 202 -27.62 -24.94 -3.51
N ASP A 203 -27.17 -26.09 -4.02
CA ASP A 203 -27.38 -27.41 -3.41
C ASP A 203 -26.84 -27.49 -1.97
N ARG A 204 -26.01 -26.55 -1.57
CA ARG A 204 -25.32 -26.49 -0.27
C ARG A 204 -25.69 -25.25 0.54
N GLY A 205 -26.73 -24.50 0.12
CA GLY A 205 -27.20 -23.29 0.78
C GLY A 205 -26.16 -22.16 0.88
N ARG A 206 -25.23 -22.06 -0.11
CA ARG A 206 -24.16 -21.07 -0.17
C ARG A 206 -24.25 -20.10 -1.34
N ASP A 207 -25.26 -20.23 -2.19
CA ASP A 207 -25.46 -19.37 -3.36
C ASP A 207 -25.54 -17.88 -3.00
N ALA A 208 -26.30 -17.53 -1.97
CA ALA A 208 -26.37 -16.14 -1.48
C ALA A 208 -25.00 -15.54 -1.10
N TRP A 209 -24.08 -16.37 -0.57
CA TRP A 209 -22.72 -15.92 -0.25
C TRP A 209 -21.94 -15.53 -1.52
N TYR A 210 -21.97 -16.38 -2.55
CA TYR A 210 -21.26 -16.11 -3.79
C TYR A 210 -21.94 -15.00 -4.60
N LEU A 211 -23.27 -14.92 -4.59
CA LEU A 211 -24.02 -13.82 -5.21
C LEU A 211 -23.66 -12.48 -4.57
N ALA A 212 -23.58 -12.41 -3.24
CA ALA A 212 -23.18 -11.19 -2.55
C ALA A 212 -21.74 -10.75 -2.91
N ALA A 213 -20.84 -11.72 -3.15
CA ALA A 213 -19.49 -11.42 -3.62
C ALA A 213 -19.47 -10.98 -5.10
N ALA A 214 -20.28 -11.62 -5.97
CA ALA A 214 -20.29 -11.40 -7.41
C ALA A 214 -21.12 -10.18 -7.83
N LEU A 215 -22.30 -9.95 -7.23
CA LEU A 215 -23.23 -8.91 -7.64
C LEU A 215 -23.21 -7.64 -6.78
N ALA A 216 -22.85 -7.75 -5.49
CA ALA A 216 -22.68 -6.60 -4.61
C ALA A 216 -21.19 -6.32 -4.30
N GLY A 217 -20.27 -7.15 -4.83
CA GLY A 217 -18.85 -6.99 -4.68
C GLY A 217 -18.38 -6.96 -3.22
N LEU A 218 -19.01 -7.71 -2.32
CA LEU A 218 -18.64 -7.77 -0.91
C LEU A 218 -17.28 -8.43 -0.72
N ARG A 219 -16.45 -7.83 0.13
CA ARG A 219 -15.17 -8.43 0.53
C ARG A 219 -15.41 -9.56 1.53
N LYS A 220 -14.47 -10.49 1.67
CA LYS A 220 -14.54 -11.59 2.67
C LYS A 220 -14.86 -11.08 4.09
N GLY A 221 -14.31 -9.93 4.47
CA GLY A 221 -14.60 -9.29 5.75
C GLY A 221 -16.03 -8.78 5.86
N ASP A 222 -16.53 -8.14 4.80
CA ASP A 222 -17.90 -7.61 4.73
C ASP A 222 -18.91 -8.76 4.82
N LEU A 223 -18.70 -9.83 4.03
CA LEU A 223 -19.52 -11.04 4.08
C LEU A 223 -19.60 -11.66 5.48
N ARG A 224 -18.50 -11.69 6.21
CA ARG A 224 -18.43 -12.27 7.57
C ARG A 224 -19.17 -11.45 8.61
N GLN A 225 -19.30 -10.16 8.39
CA GLN A 225 -19.85 -9.20 9.37
C GLN A 225 -21.29 -8.79 9.06
N LEU A 226 -21.80 -9.08 7.87
CA LEU A 226 -23.15 -8.70 7.46
C LEU A 226 -24.20 -9.31 8.39
N THR A 227 -25.08 -8.48 8.93
CA THR A 227 -26.21 -8.88 9.77
C THR A 227 -27.53 -8.69 9.01
N TRP A 228 -28.59 -9.27 9.52
CA TRP A 228 -29.93 -9.09 8.92
C TRP A 228 -30.42 -7.64 9.04
N ALA A 229 -29.96 -6.88 10.05
CA ALA A 229 -30.24 -5.44 10.16
C ALA A 229 -29.59 -4.61 9.05
N ASP A 230 -28.56 -5.16 8.38
CA ASP A 230 -27.88 -4.49 7.28
C ASP A 230 -28.54 -4.77 5.91
N VAL A 231 -29.57 -5.64 5.86
CA VAL A 231 -30.29 -6.02 4.63
C VAL A 231 -31.66 -5.34 4.65
N ASN A 232 -31.86 -4.39 3.75
CA ASN A 232 -33.16 -3.73 3.56
C ASN A 232 -33.82 -4.28 2.30
N PHE A 233 -34.83 -5.12 2.48
CA PHE A 233 -35.59 -5.72 1.37
C PHE A 233 -36.61 -4.76 0.74
N ALA A 234 -37.07 -3.74 1.49
CA ALA A 234 -38.02 -2.77 0.97
C ALA A 234 -37.37 -1.87 -0.09
N ASP A 235 -36.17 -1.39 0.20
CA ASP A 235 -35.42 -0.52 -0.69
C ASP A 235 -34.41 -1.28 -1.58
N ASN A 236 -34.33 -2.62 -1.46
CA ASN A 236 -33.36 -3.45 -2.15
C ASN A 236 -31.90 -2.98 -1.95
N THR A 237 -31.50 -2.71 -0.69
CA THR A 237 -30.17 -2.21 -0.37
C THR A 237 -29.46 -3.02 0.72
N LEU A 238 -28.11 -2.98 0.67
CA LEU A 238 -27.23 -3.50 1.71
C LEU A 238 -26.47 -2.35 2.36
N THR A 239 -26.47 -2.30 3.68
CA THR A 239 -25.63 -1.39 4.46
C THR A 239 -24.33 -2.08 4.83
N ILE A 240 -23.19 -1.55 4.37
CA ILE A 240 -21.86 -2.14 4.61
C ILE A 240 -21.07 -1.25 5.55
N ARG A 241 -20.77 -1.79 6.75
CA ARG A 241 -20.04 -1.08 7.79
C ARG A 241 -18.55 -1.44 7.71
N HIS A 242 -17.70 -0.48 7.31
CA HIS A 242 -16.25 -0.69 7.22
C HIS A 242 -15.58 -0.48 8.57
N GLY A 243 -15.10 -1.55 9.21
CA GLY A 243 -14.43 -1.48 10.51
C GLY A 243 -13.18 -0.60 10.54
N LYS A 244 -12.38 -0.57 9.45
CA LYS A 244 -11.14 0.23 9.38
C LYS A 244 -11.36 1.71 9.06
N ALA A 245 -12.38 2.04 8.26
CA ALA A 245 -12.59 3.40 7.75
C ALA A 245 -13.68 4.17 8.51
N LYS A 246 -14.36 3.53 9.48
CA LYS A 246 -15.56 4.07 10.15
C LYS A 246 -16.59 4.63 9.15
N ARG A 247 -16.58 4.11 7.91
CA ARG A 247 -17.45 4.51 6.82
C ARG A 247 -18.57 3.50 6.67
N VAL A 248 -19.77 3.99 6.44
CA VAL A 248 -20.94 3.20 6.11
C VAL A 248 -21.27 3.45 4.64
N ASP A 249 -21.34 2.40 3.85
CA ASP A 249 -21.74 2.47 2.44
C ASP A 249 -23.08 1.75 2.27
N VAL A 250 -24.01 2.35 1.53
CA VAL A 250 -25.25 1.71 1.09
C VAL A 250 -25.07 1.30 -0.37
N VAL A 251 -25.39 0.03 -0.68
CA VAL A 251 -25.19 -0.56 -2.01
C VAL A 251 -26.54 -1.15 -2.47
N PRO A 252 -26.97 -0.89 -3.71
CA PRO A 252 -28.19 -1.54 -4.24
C PRO A 252 -27.93 -3.05 -4.39
N MET A 253 -28.98 -3.85 -4.15
CA MET A 253 -28.99 -5.29 -4.39
C MET A 253 -29.53 -5.59 -5.78
N HIS A 254 -28.87 -6.51 -6.48
CA HIS A 254 -29.45 -7.14 -7.65
C HIS A 254 -30.62 -8.07 -7.24
N SER A 255 -31.67 -8.20 -8.04
CA SER A 255 -32.85 -9.04 -7.75
C SER A 255 -32.47 -10.47 -7.35
N GLN A 256 -31.59 -11.12 -8.10
CA GLN A 256 -31.12 -12.48 -7.79
C GLN A 256 -30.48 -12.59 -6.39
N LEU A 257 -29.78 -11.55 -5.93
CA LEU A 257 -29.22 -11.54 -4.58
C LEU A 257 -30.32 -11.36 -3.54
N ALA A 258 -31.27 -10.46 -3.78
CA ALA A 258 -32.41 -10.24 -2.89
C ALA A 258 -33.20 -11.53 -2.70
N ASP A 259 -33.55 -12.24 -3.80
CA ASP A 259 -34.25 -13.52 -3.77
C ASP A 259 -33.48 -14.61 -3.01
N ALA A 260 -32.18 -14.69 -3.22
CA ALA A 260 -31.34 -15.66 -2.50
C ALA A 260 -31.27 -15.35 -0.99
N LEU A 261 -31.24 -14.08 -0.61
CA LEU A 261 -31.26 -13.65 0.81
C LEU A 261 -32.64 -13.88 1.44
N LEU A 262 -33.73 -13.66 0.70
CA LEU A 262 -35.09 -13.97 1.17
C LEU A 262 -35.25 -15.46 1.45
N ARG A 263 -34.85 -16.32 0.50
CA ARG A 263 -34.86 -17.80 0.71
C ARG A 263 -34.05 -18.18 1.94
N ARG A 264 -32.83 -17.64 2.06
CA ARG A 264 -31.98 -17.93 3.21
C ARG A 264 -32.59 -17.47 4.52
N ARG A 265 -33.28 -16.33 4.55
CA ARG A 265 -33.96 -15.84 5.76
C ARG A 265 -35.16 -16.71 6.14
N ALA A 266 -35.87 -17.25 5.15
CA ALA A 266 -36.95 -18.20 5.36
C ALA A 266 -36.45 -19.55 5.91
N GLU A 267 -35.33 -20.08 5.36
CA GLU A 267 -34.70 -21.32 5.79
C GLU A 267 -34.02 -21.22 7.18
N ARG A 268 -33.46 -20.04 7.46
CA ARG A 268 -32.73 -19.77 8.72
C ARG A 268 -33.15 -18.41 9.30
N PRO A 269 -34.33 -18.37 9.93
CA PRO A 269 -34.80 -17.14 10.56
C PRO A 269 -33.84 -16.72 11.68
N GLY A 270 -33.70 -15.42 11.86
CA GLY A 270 -32.80 -14.85 12.86
C GLY A 270 -33.20 -13.44 13.27
N VAL A 271 -32.77 -13.05 14.46
CA VAL A 271 -32.96 -11.67 14.94
C VAL A 271 -32.17 -10.69 14.06
N PRO A 272 -32.54 -9.41 14.00
CA PRO A 272 -31.86 -8.42 13.15
C PRO A 272 -30.35 -8.34 13.38
N THR A 273 -29.87 -8.54 14.59
CA THR A 273 -28.45 -8.50 14.94
C THR A 273 -27.67 -9.79 14.59
N ALA A 274 -28.39 -10.88 14.24
CA ALA A 274 -27.75 -12.11 13.83
C ALA A 274 -27.05 -11.94 12.47
N ARG A 275 -25.92 -12.62 12.32
CA ARG A 275 -25.18 -12.63 11.04
C ARG A 275 -25.97 -13.38 9.99
N VAL A 276 -25.98 -12.84 8.77
CA VAL A 276 -26.60 -13.49 7.61
C VAL A 276 -26.00 -14.86 7.36
N TRP A 277 -24.67 -15.01 7.59
CA TRP A 277 -23.96 -16.27 7.50
C TRP A 277 -23.33 -16.60 8.85
N SER A 278 -23.92 -17.54 9.57
CA SER A 278 -23.36 -18.14 10.79
C SER A 278 -22.08 -18.93 10.46
N ASP A 279 -22.11 -19.65 9.36
CA ASP A 279 -21.01 -20.48 8.87
C ASP A 279 -20.27 -19.75 7.76
N THR A 280 -19.04 -19.35 8.07
CA THR A 280 -18.21 -18.70 7.05
C THR A 280 -17.72 -19.73 6.03
N VAL A 281 -17.91 -19.43 4.74
CA VAL A 281 -17.26 -20.20 3.68
C VAL A 281 -15.75 -20.09 3.85
N THR A 282 -15.13 -21.18 4.32
CA THR A 282 -13.68 -21.27 4.47
C THR A 282 -12.98 -21.33 3.13
N ASP A 283 -11.66 -21.06 3.11
CA ASP A 283 -10.90 -21.22 1.85
C ASP A 283 -10.91 -22.68 1.36
N ALA A 284 -10.91 -23.66 2.26
CA ALA A 284 -11.04 -25.07 1.90
C ALA A 284 -12.41 -25.40 1.30
N THR A 285 -13.50 -24.84 1.87
CA THR A 285 -14.85 -25.02 1.33
C THR A 285 -14.97 -24.39 -0.05
N ARG A 286 -14.48 -23.17 -0.23
CA ARG A 286 -14.45 -22.48 -1.52
C ARG A 286 -13.67 -23.27 -2.58
N LEU A 287 -12.50 -23.80 -2.24
CA LEU A 287 -11.70 -24.61 -3.17
C LEU A 287 -12.45 -25.87 -3.61
N ARG A 288 -13.17 -26.53 -2.71
CA ARG A 288 -14.01 -27.69 -3.05
C ARG A 288 -15.18 -27.30 -3.96
N ASP A 289 -15.81 -26.14 -3.72
CA ASP A 289 -16.89 -25.65 -4.57
C ASP A 289 -16.37 -25.29 -5.96
N PHE A 290 -15.20 -24.67 -6.06
CA PHE A 290 -14.56 -24.37 -7.33
C PHE A 290 -14.15 -25.63 -8.10
N LEU A 291 -13.66 -26.66 -7.40
CA LEU A 291 -13.35 -27.95 -8.00
C LEU A 291 -14.61 -28.62 -8.58
N ARG A 292 -15.72 -28.62 -7.81
CA ARG A 292 -17.00 -29.20 -8.29
C ARG A 292 -17.63 -28.40 -9.42
N ALA A 293 -17.40 -27.10 -9.46
CA ALA A 293 -17.85 -26.25 -10.55
C ALA A 293 -16.95 -26.29 -11.79
N GLY A 294 -15.88 -27.09 -11.78
CA GLY A 294 -14.92 -27.17 -12.87
C GLY A 294 -14.09 -25.90 -13.10
N ILE A 295 -13.99 -25.04 -12.07
CA ILE A 295 -13.17 -23.82 -12.09
C ILE A 295 -11.74 -24.12 -11.61
N ALA A 296 -11.59 -25.10 -10.74
CA ALA A 296 -10.33 -25.59 -10.21
C ALA A 296 -10.12 -27.04 -10.61
N ARG A 297 -8.87 -27.50 -10.55
CA ARG A 297 -8.49 -28.90 -10.89
C ARG A 297 -7.63 -29.51 -9.78
N LEU A 298 -7.58 -30.86 -9.77
CA LEU A 298 -6.66 -31.57 -8.88
C LEU A 298 -5.30 -31.70 -9.58
N GLU A 299 -4.26 -31.31 -8.88
CA GLU A 299 -2.87 -31.47 -9.33
C GLU A 299 -2.05 -32.22 -8.29
N PRO A 300 -1.09 -33.08 -8.73
CA PRO A 300 -0.15 -33.73 -7.84
C PRO A 300 0.73 -32.65 -7.16
N VAL A 301 1.03 -32.85 -5.89
CA VAL A 301 2.06 -32.09 -5.20
C VAL A 301 3.40 -32.72 -5.55
N LEU A 302 4.29 -31.96 -6.15
CA LEU A 302 5.65 -32.38 -6.49
C LEU A 302 6.63 -32.01 -5.36
N ASP A 303 7.66 -32.84 -5.19
CA ASP A 303 8.81 -32.54 -4.32
C ASP A 303 9.84 -31.63 -5.04
N ALA A 304 11.00 -31.42 -4.42
CA ALA A 304 12.06 -30.60 -4.97
C ALA A 304 12.66 -31.17 -6.28
N ASP A 305 12.55 -32.49 -6.47
CA ASP A 305 13.05 -33.21 -7.65
C ASP A 305 11.98 -33.36 -8.75
N GLY A 306 10.79 -32.75 -8.55
CA GLY A 306 9.69 -32.83 -9.50
C GLY A 306 8.91 -34.15 -9.47
N LYS A 307 9.10 -35.01 -8.47
CA LYS A 307 8.38 -36.27 -8.30
C LYS A 307 7.12 -36.09 -7.47
N PRO A 308 6.02 -36.84 -7.76
CA PRO A 308 4.82 -36.79 -6.95
C PRO A 308 5.05 -37.23 -5.50
N VAL A 309 4.68 -36.36 -4.54
CA VAL A 309 4.73 -36.67 -3.12
C VAL A 309 3.68 -37.74 -2.78
N LEU A 310 4.11 -38.87 -2.22
CA LEU A 310 3.23 -39.93 -1.78
C LEU A 310 2.87 -39.82 -0.31
N VAL A 311 1.60 -40.00 0.04
CA VAL A 311 1.08 -40.02 1.41
C VAL A 311 0.37 -41.34 1.69
N GLY A 312 0.40 -41.77 2.95
CA GLY A 312 -0.14 -43.05 3.39
C GLY A 312 0.94 -44.09 3.64
N LYS A 313 0.56 -45.30 4.14
CA LYS A 313 1.46 -46.41 4.49
C LYS A 313 1.13 -47.63 3.67
N GLY A 314 2.15 -48.40 3.28
CA GLY A 314 2.01 -49.69 2.56
C GLY A 314 1.18 -49.57 1.29
N ARG A 315 0.23 -50.50 1.07
CA ARG A 315 -0.68 -50.52 -0.08
C ARG A 315 -1.65 -49.36 -0.19
N HIS A 316 -1.77 -48.52 0.84
CA HIS A 316 -2.63 -47.32 0.85
C HIS A 316 -1.84 -46.05 0.48
N ARG A 317 -0.66 -46.18 -0.11
CA ARG A 317 0.08 -45.05 -0.65
C ARG A 317 -0.68 -44.44 -1.81
N ARG A 318 -0.88 -43.10 -1.74
CA ARG A 318 -1.53 -42.34 -2.81
C ARG A 318 -0.76 -41.05 -3.05
N THR A 319 -0.83 -40.53 -4.26
CA THR A 319 -0.27 -39.25 -4.60
C THR A 319 -0.99 -38.16 -3.82
N LYS A 320 -0.23 -37.29 -3.11
CA LYS A 320 -0.76 -36.11 -2.50
C LYS A 320 -1.19 -35.12 -3.57
N THR A 321 -2.46 -34.70 -3.54
CA THR A 321 -2.99 -33.72 -4.51
C THR A 321 -3.30 -32.41 -3.83
N ARG A 322 -3.23 -31.32 -4.60
CA ARG A 322 -3.73 -29.99 -4.24
C ARG A 322 -4.84 -29.56 -5.19
N ILE A 323 -5.72 -28.71 -4.74
CA ILE A 323 -6.69 -28.05 -5.63
C ILE A 323 -6.03 -26.80 -6.19
N ALA A 324 -5.72 -26.83 -7.47
CA ALA A 324 -5.14 -25.72 -8.22
C ALA A 324 -6.24 -24.81 -8.78
N VAL A 325 -6.08 -23.52 -8.61
CA VAL A 325 -6.99 -22.46 -9.09
C VAL A 325 -6.35 -21.59 -10.16
N GLU A 326 -5.13 -21.94 -10.55
CA GLU A 326 -4.37 -21.29 -11.60
C GLU A 326 -4.83 -21.77 -12.98
N ASP A 327 -5.00 -20.86 -13.93
CA ASP A 327 -5.21 -21.20 -15.34
C ASP A 327 -3.87 -21.48 -16.07
N ALA A 328 -3.92 -21.70 -17.39
CA ALA A 328 -2.74 -21.98 -18.21
C ALA A 328 -1.73 -20.81 -18.21
N GLU A 329 -2.20 -19.57 -18.02
CA GLU A 329 -1.39 -18.36 -17.94
C GLU A 329 -0.95 -18.01 -16.50
N GLY A 330 -1.17 -18.91 -15.54
CA GLY A 330 -0.83 -18.71 -14.14
C GLY A 330 -1.71 -17.68 -13.41
N ARG A 331 -2.83 -17.25 -14.02
CA ARG A 331 -3.79 -16.34 -13.37
C ARG A 331 -4.69 -17.12 -12.43
N ILE A 332 -4.99 -16.55 -11.28
CA ILE A 332 -5.74 -17.26 -10.24
C ILE A 332 -7.20 -16.82 -10.14
N VAL A 333 -8.04 -17.76 -9.70
CA VAL A 333 -9.40 -17.50 -9.28
C VAL A 333 -9.52 -17.72 -7.77
N ASP A 334 -9.86 -16.67 -7.03
CA ASP A 334 -10.15 -16.72 -5.60
C ASP A 334 -11.47 -15.98 -5.29
N LEU A 335 -11.85 -15.86 -4.01
CA LEU A 335 -13.09 -15.13 -3.67
C LEU A 335 -13.07 -13.67 -4.17
N HIS A 336 -11.90 -13.04 -4.20
CA HIS A 336 -11.77 -11.67 -4.70
C HIS A 336 -11.90 -11.59 -6.23
N ALA A 337 -11.68 -12.69 -6.94
CA ALA A 337 -11.92 -12.77 -8.38
C ALA A 337 -13.39 -12.54 -8.74
N LEU A 338 -14.36 -12.93 -7.89
CA LEU A 338 -15.79 -12.60 -8.07
C LEU A 338 -16.02 -11.08 -8.08
N ARG A 339 -15.32 -10.36 -7.22
CA ARG A 339 -15.38 -8.88 -7.24
C ARG A 339 -14.68 -8.30 -8.49
N THR A 340 -13.62 -8.95 -8.99
CA THR A 340 -13.00 -8.59 -10.27
C THR A 340 -13.99 -8.84 -11.41
N THR A 341 -14.74 -9.94 -11.37
CA THR A 341 -15.83 -10.26 -12.32
C THR A 341 -16.86 -9.15 -12.36
N LEU A 342 -17.38 -8.70 -11.19
CA LEU A 342 -18.30 -7.56 -11.13
C LEU A 342 -17.73 -6.31 -11.80
N GLY A 343 -16.47 -5.94 -11.48
CA GLY A 343 -15.83 -4.77 -12.09
C GLY A 343 -15.71 -4.88 -13.61
N THR A 344 -15.41 -6.08 -14.13
CA THR A 344 -15.34 -6.34 -15.57
C THR A 344 -16.73 -6.32 -16.21
N GLN A 345 -17.74 -6.89 -15.55
CA GLN A 345 -19.13 -6.83 -16.04
C GLN A 345 -19.67 -5.41 -16.09
N LEU A 346 -19.40 -4.59 -15.07
CA LEU A 346 -19.79 -3.17 -15.07
C LEU A 346 -19.11 -2.42 -16.24
N ALA A 347 -17.84 -2.71 -16.51
CA ALA A 347 -17.11 -2.12 -17.64
C ALA A 347 -17.71 -2.56 -19.00
N ARG A 348 -18.04 -3.85 -19.16
CA ARG A 348 -18.70 -4.39 -20.37
C ARG A 348 -20.11 -3.83 -20.59
N ALA A 349 -20.82 -3.55 -19.50
CA ALA A 349 -22.12 -2.90 -19.54
C ALA A 349 -22.08 -1.40 -19.82
N GLY A 350 -20.89 -0.83 -20.09
CA GLY A 350 -20.72 0.61 -20.37
C GLY A 350 -20.91 1.53 -19.16
N VAL A 351 -20.95 0.98 -17.95
CA VAL A 351 -21.09 1.78 -16.73
C VAL A 351 -19.86 2.66 -16.56
N THR A 352 -20.07 3.96 -16.34
CA THR A 352 -18.93 4.87 -16.18
C THR A 352 -18.05 4.49 -14.99
N PRO A 353 -16.73 4.69 -15.06
CA PRO A 353 -15.82 4.34 -13.97
C PRO A 353 -16.15 5.01 -12.63
N GLN A 354 -16.76 6.19 -12.63
CA GLN A 354 -17.20 6.90 -11.43
C GLN A 354 -18.35 6.17 -10.73
N VAL A 355 -19.34 5.70 -11.49
CA VAL A 355 -20.47 4.91 -10.97
C VAL A 355 -19.96 3.55 -10.49
N ALA A 356 -19.10 2.88 -11.27
CA ALA A 356 -18.48 1.62 -10.89
C ALA A 356 -17.62 1.76 -9.61
N GLN A 357 -16.93 2.88 -9.41
CA GLN A 357 -16.19 3.17 -8.17
C GLN A 357 -17.12 3.16 -6.94
N ARG A 358 -18.30 3.77 -7.05
CA ARG A 358 -19.31 3.80 -5.98
C ARG A 358 -19.85 2.41 -5.69
N ILE A 359 -20.27 1.66 -6.73
CA ILE A 359 -20.80 0.29 -6.59
C ILE A 359 -19.75 -0.61 -5.95
N MET A 360 -18.51 -0.53 -6.42
CA MET A 360 -17.40 -1.33 -5.89
C MET A 360 -16.80 -0.77 -4.59
N ARG A 361 -17.19 0.39 -4.13
CA ARG A 361 -16.71 1.04 -2.89
C ARG A 361 -15.18 1.11 -2.85
N HIS A 362 -14.58 1.58 -3.97
CA HIS A 362 -13.16 1.82 -4.04
C HIS A 362 -12.83 3.23 -3.52
N SER A 363 -11.89 3.32 -2.57
CA SER A 363 -11.39 4.61 -2.06
C SER A 363 -10.50 5.33 -3.07
N ASP A 364 -9.83 4.58 -3.95
CA ASP A 364 -8.96 5.08 -5.00
C ASP A 364 -9.53 4.73 -6.39
N TYR A 365 -9.78 5.75 -7.18
CA TYR A 365 -10.29 5.66 -8.55
C TYR A 365 -9.41 4.79 -9.46
N ARG A 366 -8.08 4.84 -9.28
CA ARG A 366 -7.10 4.00 -10.01
C ARG A 366 -7.38 2.51 -9.84
N THR A 367 -7.93 2.11 -8.70
CA THR A 367 -8.32 0.71 -8.47
C THR A 367 -9.46 0.29 -9.38
N THR A 368 -10.43 1.18 -9.64
CA THR A 368 -11.53 0.93 -10.57
C THR A 368 -11.04 0.86 -12.00
N LEU A 369 -10.21 1.81 -12.43
CA LEU A 369 -9.67 1.83 -13.78
C LEU A 369 -8.95 0.55 -14.18
N ARG A 370 -8.31 -0.15 -13.24
CA ARG A 370 -7.67 -1.45 -13.52
C ARG A 370 -8.64 -2.53 -14.01
N HIS A 371 -9.91 -2.44 -13.67
CA HIS A 371 -10.93 -3.37 -14.17
C HIS A 371 -11.33 -3.03 -15.61
N TYR A 372 -11.28 -1.75 -15.97
CA TYR A 372 -11.57 -1.29 -17.33
C TYR A 372 -10.42 -1.56 -18.31
N THR A 373 -9.19 -1.67 -17.83
CA THR A 373 -8.02 -2.03 -18.67
C THR A 373 -7.92 -3.53 -18.95
N VAL A 374 -8.75 -4.38 -18.34
CA VAL A 374 -8.79 -5.83 -18.57
C VAL A 374 -9.78 -6.20 -19.69
N LEU A 375 -10.43 -5.21 -20.32
CA LEU A 375 -11.29 -5.44 -21.48
C LEU A 375 -10.47 -6.10 -22.61
N GLY A 376 -10.94 -7.24 -23.08
CA GLY A 376 -10.29 -7.99 -24.15
C GLY A 376 -10.49 -7.33 -25.52
N LEU A 377 -9.79 -7.86 -26.53
CA LEU A 377 -9.92 -7.40 -27.94
C LEU A 377 -11.37 -7.48 -28.44
N ALA A 378 -12.12 -8.51 -28.04
CA ALA A 378 -13.54 -8.66 -28.37
C ALA A 378 -14.42 -7.54 -27.80
N ASP A 379 -14.13 -7.09 -26.57
CA ASP A 379 -14.88 -6.01 -25.93
C ASP A 379 -14.58 -4.66 -26.64
N THR A 380 -13.32 -4.41 -27.04
CA THR A 380 -12.91 -3.20 -27.77
C THR A 380 -13.43 -3.23 -29.20
N ALA A 381 -13.42 -4.36 -29.89
CA ALA A 381 -13.99 -4.52 -31.23
C ALA A 381 -15.50 -4.22 -31.24
N LYS A 382 -16.23 -4.70 -30.20
CA LYS A 382 -17.65 -4.38 -30.06
C LYS A 382 -17.90 -2.89 -29.86
N ALA A 383 -17.09 -2.22 -29.07
CA ALA A 383 -17.19 -0.79 -28.88
C ALA A 383 -16.90 0.01 -30.17
N VAL A 384 -15.89 -0.41 -30.93
CA VAL A 384 -15.56 0.18 -32.25
C VAL A 384 -16.68 -0.04 -33.24
N ALA A 385 -17.29 -1.22 -33.26
CA ALA A 385 -18.43 -1.53 -34.15
C ALA A 385 -19.69 -0.70 -33.86
N GLN A 386 -19.80 -0.10 -32.66
CA GLN A 386 -20.91 0.79 -32.28
C GLN A 386 -20.65 2.25 -32.65
N LEU A 387 -19.47 2.60 -33.16
CA LEU A 387 -19.20 3.95 -33.63
C LEU A 387 -20.03 4.22 -34.88
N PRO A 388 -20.58 5.44 -35.04
CA PRO A 388 -21.26 5.82 -36.27
C PRO A 388 -20.28 5.74 -37.46
N GLY A 389 -20.75 5.20 -38.58
CA GLY A 389 -19.95 5.12 -39.81
C GLY A 389 -19.49 6.49 -40.24
N VAL A 390 -18.22 6.60 -40.62
CA VAL A 390 -17.66 7.82 -41.20
C VAL A 390 -17.69 7.65 -42.72
N GLY A 391 -18.70 8.25 -43.36
CA GLY A 391 -18.85 8.20 -44.80
C GLY A 391 -20.06 9.04 -45.28
N PRO A 392 -20.19 9.35 -46.54
CA PRO A 392 -21.38 10.01 -47.03
C PRO A 392 -22.57 9.13 -46.72
N VAL A 393 -23.54 9.69 -46.01
CA VAL A 393 -24.84 9.02 -45.74
C VAL A 393 -25.44 8.72 -47.12
N GLY A 394 -25.36 7.43 -47.54
CA GLY A 394 -26.09 6.97 -48.70
C GLY A 394 -27.56 7.33 -48.50
N ASN A 395 -28.21 7.89 -49.51
CA ASN A 395 -29.60 8.32 -49.56
C ASN A 395 -30.55 7.17 -49.11
N GLY A 396 -30.61 6.92 -47.80
CA GLY A 396 -31.71 6.19 -47.19
C GLY A 396 -32.79 7.21 -46.88
N ALA A 397 -33.93 7.07 -47.54
CA ALA A 397 -35.12 7.89 -47.50
C ALA A 397 -35.26 8.69 -46.20
N ILE A 398 -35.03 9.98 -46.24
CA ILE A 398 -35.53 10.93 -45.24
C ILE A 398 -37.06 10.91 -45.44
N ALA A 399 -37.80 10.34 -44.51
CA ALA A 399 -39.24 10.47 -44.47
C ALA A 399 -39.54 11.97 -44.43
N ALA A 400 -40.12 12.45 -45.54
CA ALA A 400 -40.51 13.84 -45.67
C ALA A 400 -41.62 14.12 -44.66
N THR A 401 -41.32 14.89 -43.63
CA THR A 401 -42.33 15.65 -42.93
C THR A 401 -42.70 16.79 -43.87
N GLY A 402 -43.92 16.72 -44.41
CA GLY A 402 -44.40 17.61 -45.45
C GLY A 402 -44.34 19.09 -45.07
N THR A 403 -43.71 19.83 -45.94
CA THR A 403 -44.10 21.21 -46.26
C THR A 403 -43.78 21.41 -47.73
N THR A 404 -44.81 21.53 -48.54
CA THR A 404 -44.73 21.89 -49.97
C THR A 404 -44.10 23.23 -50.14
N GLY A 405 -42.92 23.25 -50.80
CA GLY A 405 -42.25 24.45 -51.26
C GLY A 405 -41.42 24.10 -52.49
N SER A 406 -41.81 24.66 -53.63
CA SER A 406 -41.23 24.51 -54.96
C SER A 406 -39.71 24.71 -55.01
N ALA A 407 -39.04 23.85 -55.78
CA ALA A 407 -37.62 23.90 -56.06
C ALA A 407 -37.25 25.12 -56.94
N PRO A 408 -36.12 25.77 -56.66
CA PRO A 408 -35.40 26.52 -57.70
C PRO A 408 -34.22 25.65 -58.23
N SER A 409 -34.29 25.48 -59.53
CA SER A 409 -33.17 25.06 -60.37
C SER A 409 -32.08 26.14 -60.33
N ASP A 410 -30.88 25.82 -59.91
CA ASP A 410 -29.72 26.55 -60.37
C ASP A 410 -28.44 25.70 -60.28
N HIS A 411 -27.85 25.54 -61.46
CA HIS A 411 -26.54 25.00 -61.68
C HIS A 411 -25.46 25.91 -61.07
N GLN A 412 -24.79 25.52 -60.01
CA GLN A 412 -23.52 26.09 -59.66
C GLN A 412 -22.42 25.03 -59.69
N GLN A 413 -21.63 25.11 -60.77
CA GLN A 413 -20.36 24.43 -60.94
C GLN A 413 -19.35 24.93 -59.89
N TYR A 414 -18.88 24.03 -59.04
CA TYR A 414 -17.71 24.30 -58.18
C TYR A 414 -16.44 24.13 -59.00
N PRO A 415 -15.45 25.05 -58.91
CA PRO A 415 -14.21 24.96 -59.66
C PRO A 415 -13.32 23.82 -59.15
N ARG A 416 -12.88 22.97 -60.09
CA ARG A 416 -11.87 21.93 -59.91
C ARG A 416 -10.49 22.59 -59.73
N GLN A 417 -10.12 23.03 -58.53
CA GLN A 417 -8.76 23.59 -58.29
C GLN A 417 -8.10 23.17 -56.99
N PHE A 418 -8.54 22.11 -56.35
CA PHE A 418 -7.84 21.63 -55.12
C PHE A 418 -7.28 20.21 -55.19
N SER A 419 -7.13 19.61 -56.39
CA SER A 419 -6.64 18.23 -56.52
C SER A 419 -5.24 18.13 -57.12
N ARG A 420 -4.32 19.05 -56.82
CA ARG A 420 -2.95 18.96 -57.41
C ARG A 420 -1.83 19.47 -56.50
N GLN A 421 -1.87 19.24 -55.18
CA GLN A 421 -0.72 19.62 -54.33
C GLN A 421 -0.37 18.64 -53.20
N ILE A 422 -0.87 17.42 -53.19
CA ILE A 422 -0.40 16.38 -52.25
C ILE A 422 0.08 15.18 -53.09
N ALA A 423 1.09 15.37 -53.89
CA ALA A 423 1.87 14.31 -54.50
C ALA A 423 3.25 14.86 -54.84
N ARG A 424 4.16 14.84 -53.89
CA ARG A 424 5.62 14.77 -54.05
C ARG A 424 6.33 15.20 -52.77
N GLU A 425 6.47 14.24 -51.83
CA GLU A 425 7.70 14.14 -51.03
C GLU A 425 8.19 12.70 -51.12
N PRO A 426 9.45 12.49 -51.50
CA PRO A 426 9.98 11.14 -51.65
C PRO A 426 10.31 10.52 -50.31
N ALA A 427 10.00 9.24 -50.18
CA ALA A 427 10.40 8.35 -49.09
C ALA A 427 11.93 8.42 -48.89
N ARG A 428 12.35 8.71 -47.67
CA ARG A 428 13.73 8.44 -47.23
C ARG A 428 13.79 6.95 -46.87
N GLU A 429 14.53 6.21 -47.68
CA GLU A 429 15.00 4.88 -47.39
C GLU A 429 15.89 4.93 -46.15
N ASP A 430 15.47 4.23 -45.12
CA ASP A 430 16.31 3.87 -43.99
C ASP A 430 16.81 2.44 -44.20
N THR A 431 18.00 2.35 -44.80
CA THR A 431 18.76 1.14 -44.95
C THR A 431 19.49 0.83 -43.64
N THR A 432 18.93 -0.03 -42.82
CA THR A 432 19.71 -0.74 -41.82
C THR A 432 19.81 -2.21 -42.18
N ARG A 433 20.98 -2.54 -42.65
CA ARG A 433 21.46 -3.86 -43.07
C ARG A 433 21.40 -4.89 -41.96
N ARG A 434 20.85 -6.01 -42.31
CA ARG A 434 21.25 -7.34 -41.82
C ARG A 434 22.76 -7.52 -42.01
N ASN A 435 23.42 -8.04 -41.01
CA ASN A 435 24.59 -8.90 -41.17
C ASN A 435 24.46 -10.08 -40.21
N GLU A 436 24.14 -11.19 -40.80
CA GLU A 436 24.45 -12.53 -40.30
C GLU A 436 25.87 -12.88 -40.73
N LEU A 437 26.44 -13.80 -39.92
CA LEU A 437 27.55 -14.72 -40.20
C LEU A 437 28.97 -14.27 -39.83
N GLY A 438 29.51 -14.94 -38.83
CA GLY A 438 30.59 -15.90 -39.09
C GLY A 438 31.84 -15.67 -38.26
N LEU A 439 32.04 -16.53 -37.29
CA LEU A 439 33.23 -17.33 -37.01
C LEU A 439 34.62 -16.64 -36.75
N ASP A 440 35.13 -17.02 -35.61
CA ASP A 440 36.51 -17.46 -35.29
C ASP A 440 37.60 -16.47 -34.86
N ALA A 441 38.06 -16.77 -33.66
CA ALA A 441 39.47 -17.03 -33.24
C ALA A 441 40.37 -15.85 -32.85
N GLU A 442 40.74 -15.99 -31.59
CA GLU A 442 42.11 -15.90 -31.02
C GLU A 442 42.84 -14.56 -30.79
N ALA A 443 43.32 -14.52 -29.59
CA ALA A 443 44.64 -14.10 -29.11
C ALA A 443 44.94 -12.61 -28.81
N GLY A 444 45.04 -12.41 -27.54
CA GLY A 444 46.28 -11.90 -26.95
C GLY A 444 46.49 -10.37 -26.93
N THR A 445 46.49 -9.76 -25.81
CA THR A 445 47.66 -9.19 -25.17
C THR A 445 47.31 -8.09 -24.16
N ARG A 446 47.83 -8.28 -22.98
CA ARG A 446 47.91 -7.31 -21.86
C ARG A 446 48.51 -5.97 -22.33
N VAL A 447 48.09 -4.87 -21.71
CA VAL A 447 48.94 -3.87 -21.04
C VAL A 447 48.09 -2.89 -20.23
N SER A 448 48.30 -2.86 -18.92
CA SER A 448 48.11 -1.73 -18.01
C SER A 448 49.41 -0.95 -17.89
N PRO A 449 49.52 0.06 -17.02
CA PRO A 449 48.85 1.34 -16.86
C PRO A 449 49.82 2.52 -16.90
N ARG A 450 49.38 3.76 -16.90
CA ARG A 450 50.22 4.87 -16.37
C ARG A 450 49.42 6.10 -15.93
N LYS A 451 49.74 6.48 -14.71
CA LYS A 451 49.56 7.72 -13.97
C LYS A 451 50.03 8.95 -14.72
N ASN A 452 49.44 10.11 -14.39
CA ASN A 452 50.04 11.40 -14.03
C ASN A 452 48.91 12.39 -13.73
N ARG A 453 48.81 12.94 -12.56
CA ARG A 453 49.55 13.93 -11.74
C ARG A 453 49.28 15.38 -12.18
N ALA A 454 48.51 16.04 -11.31
CA ALA A 454 48.53 17.40 -10.77
C ALA A 454 49.02 18.58 -11.62
N VAL A 455 48.28 19.69 -11.56
CA VAL A 455 48.79 21.03 -11.26
C VAL A 455 47.69 21.89 -10.62
N ARG A 456 48.11 22.60 -9.57
CA ARG A 456 47.47 23.67 -8.81
C ARG A 456 47.37 24.94 -9.66
N ASP A 457 46.38 25.83 -9.36
CA ASP A 457 46.56 27.17 -8.75
C ASP A 457 45.22 27.90 -8.68
N SER A 458 44.87 28.26 -7.50
CA SER A 458 44.83 29.58 -6.84
C SER A 458 44.08 30.70 -7.59
N ALA A 459 42.99 31.22 -7.01
CA ALA A 459 42.81 32.58 -6.50
C ALA A 459 41.33 32.87 -6.15
N GLN A 460 41.11 33.27 -4.93
CA GLN A 460 40.01 34.16 -4.48
C GLN A 460 40.52 35.63 -4.56
N PRO A 461 39.72 36.70 -4.30
CA PRO A 461 38.30 36.83 -3.93
C PRO A 461 37.57 38.00 -4.63
N GLY A 462 36.28 38.17 -4.41
CA GLY A 462 35.58 39.40 -4.70
C GLY A 462 34.11 39.38 -4.32
N ALA A 463 33.75 40.15 -3.32
CA ALA A 463 32.43 40.36 -2.75
C ALA A 463 31.49 41.13 -3.70
N SER A 464 30.18 40.90 -3.62
CA SER A 464 29.13 41.84 -3.24
C SER A 464 27.77 41.50 -3.80
N GLU A 465 26.83 41.50 -2.88
CA GLU A 465 25.49 42.10 -2.92
C GLU A 465 24.39 41.59 -3.89
N ARG A 466 23.35 41.15 -3.17
CA ARG A 466 21.90 41.47 -3.28
C ARG A 466 21.07 40.90 -4.45
N ALA A 467 20.03 40.34 -3.98
CA ALA A 467 18.61 40.46 -4.29
C ALA A 467 17.95 39.16 -4.79
N SER A 468 17.18 38.57 -3.93
CA SER A 468 15.72 38.33 -3.95
C SER A 468 15.11 37.98 -5.30
N GLY A 469 14.44 36.82 -5.33
CA GLY A 469 13.46 36.51 -6.35
C GLY A 469 13.21 35.01 -6.48
N ALA A 470 12.62 34.39 -5.46
CA ALA A 470 11.98 33.09 -5.64
C ALA A 470 10.56 33.33 -6.15
N GLU A 471 10.34 33.23 -7.45
CA GLU A 471 9.02 33.17 -8.04
C GLU A 471 8.44 31.77 -7.83
N GLU A 472 7.50 31.70 -6.89
CA GLU A 472 6.60 30.59 -6.66
C GLU A 472 5.56 30.56 -7.79
N ILE A 473 5.67 29.63 -8.72
CA ILE A 473 4.62 29.37 -9.72
C ILE A 473 3.43 28.74 -8.98
N ARG A 474 2.49 29.58 -8.54
CA ARG A 474 1.18 29.17 -8.06
C ARG A 474 0.27 28.89 -9.24
N THR A 475 -0.10 27.63 -9.42
CA THR A 475 -1.18 27.23 -10.33
C THR A 475 -2.55 27.69 -9.78
N PRO A 476 -3.39 28.41 -10.57
CA PRO A 476 -4.63 29.04 -10.08
C PRO A 476 -5.83 28.12 -9.87
N ASN A 477 -5.70 26.81 -9.92
CA ASN A 477 -6.87 25.91 -9.99
C ASN A 477 -7.31 25.24 -8.68
N PHE A 478 -6.69 25.56 -7.55
CA PHE A 478 -7.07 24.90 -6.27
C PHE A 478 -8.11 25.68 -5.45
N GLN A 479 -8.34 26.96 -5.74
CA GLN A 479 -9.34 27.76 -5.01
C GLN A 479 -10.73 27.72 -5.64
N LEU A 480 -10.89 27.50 -6.93
CA LEU A 480 -12.19 27.37 -7.59
C LEU A 480 -12.92 26.07 -7.25
N ALA A 481 -12.20 24.99 -6.97
CA ALA A 481 -12.79 23.71 -6.53
C ALA A 481 -13.33 23.75 -5.09
N LYS A 482 -12.83 24.64 -4.23
CA LYS A 482 -13.35 24.83 -2.86
C LYS A 482 -14.60 25.67 -2.79
N LEU A 483 -14.77 26.65 -3.69
CA LEU A 483 -15.99 27.47 -3.74
C LEU A 483 -17.20 26.71 -4.33
N ALA A 484 -17.01 25.83 -5.28
CA ALA A 484 -18.08 25.01 -5.87
C ALA A 484 -18.64 23.96 -4.90
N LEU A 485 -17.85 23.47 -3.95
CA LEU A 485 -18.31 22.53 -2.92
C LEU A 485 -19.02 23.22 -1.75
N TYR A 486 -18.80 24.52 -1.54
CA TYR A 486 -19.48 25.28 -0.48
C TYR A 486 -20.87 25.77 -0.89
N GLN A 487 -21.15 25.92 -2.18
CA GLN A 487 -22.46 26.36 -2.69
C GLN A 487 -23.48 25.23 -2.87
N LEU A 488 -23.08 23.96 -2.76
CA LEU A 488 -23.99 22.80 -2.87
C LEU A 488 -24.50 22.27 -1.52
N SER A 489 -24.04 22.84 -0.39
CA SER A 489 -24.43 22.37 0.95
C SER A 489 -25.28 23.34 1.77
N TYR A 490 -25.73 24.45 1.20
CA TYR A 490 -26.59 25.39 1.90
C TYR A 490 -27.92 25.58 1.16
N ARG A 491 -28.96 24.86 1.59
CA ARG A 491 -30.37 25.23 1.39
C ARG A 491 -30.93 25.62 2.75
N PRO A 492 -31.39 26.86 2.94
CA PRO A 492 -32.15 27.22 4.14
C PRO A 492 -33.58 26.70 4.00
N ASP A 493 -34.03 25.91 4.97
CA ASP A 493 -35.41 25.50 5.12
C ASP A 493 -36.25 26.67 5.57
N ALA A 494 -37.44 26.80 4.95
CA ALA A 494 -38.50 27.75 5.29
C ALA A 494 -39.16 27.38 6.61
N PRO A 495 -39.82 28.37 7.30
CA PRO A 495 -40.28 28.21 8.66
C PRO A 495 -41.63 27.47 8.73
N HIS A 496 -41.74 26.48 9.57
CA HIS A 496 -43.03 25.98 10.04
C HIS A 496 -43.29 26.40 11.47
N SER A 497 -44.26 27.30 11.61
CA SER A 497 -45.00 27.58 12.81
C SER A 497 -45.89 26.40 13.21
N ALA A 498 -45.81 25.94 14.43
CA ALA A 498 -46.90 25.56 15.33
C ALA A 498 -46.40 24.71 16.50
N SER A 499 -46.43 25.25 17.66
CA SER A 499 -46.48 24.53 18.95
C SER A 499 -47.84 23.85 19.12
N PRO A 500 -47.93 22.68 19.75
CA PRO A 500 -48.59 22.71 21.06
C PRO A 500 -48.06 21.72 22.14
N ARG A 501 -48.03 22.25 23.34
CA ARG A 501 -48.37 21.64 24.64
C ARG A 501 -47.74 20.31 25.09
N GLY A 502 -46.93 20.45 26.13
CA GLY A 502 -47.15 19.83 27.43
C GLY A 502 -46.94 18.31 27.53
N TRP A 503 -45.80 17.94 28.08
CA TRP A 503 -45.69 16.69 28.84
C TRP A 503 -44.72 16.86 30.02
N SER A 504 -45.26 16.64 31.25
CA SER A 504 -44.50 16.59 32.49
C SER A 504 -44.11 15.13 32.77
N PRO A 505 -42.96 14.87 33.40
CA PRO A 505 -42.57 13.49 33.79
C PRO A 505 -43.16 13.14 35.16
N PRO A 506 -43.50 11.88 35.44
CA PRO A 506 -43.94 11.44 36.77
C PRO A 506 -42.75 11.20 37.71
N ALA A 507 -43.05 11.51 38.98
CA ALA A 507 -42.21 11.42 40.15
C ALA A 507 -41.78 9.99 40.48
N GLN A 508 -40.53 9.88 41.00
CA GLN A 508 -40.02 8.72 41.69
C GLN A 508 -40.77 8.55 43.01
N THR A 509 -41.23 7.34 43.29
CA THR A 509 -41.52 6.84 44.63
C THR A 509 -40.57 5.70 44.97
N LEU A 510 -39.85 5.90 46.06
CA LEU A 510 -39.10 4.95 46.81
C LEU A 510 -40.03 3.85 47.41
N GLY A 511 -39.57 2.62 47.34
CA GLY A 511 -40.09 1.46 48.04
C GLY A 511 -39.19 0.27 47.80
#